data_c23e7ee4f3d235af89487f4bb4653193
#
_entry.id   c23e7ee4f3d235af89487f4bb4653193
#
_cell.length_a   1.000
_cell.length_b   1.000
_cell.length_c   1.000
_cell.angle_alpha   90.00
_cell.angle_beta   90.00
_cell.angle_gamma   90.00
#
_symmetry.space_group_name_H-M   'P 1'
#
loop_
_entity.id
_entity.type
_entity.pdbx_description
1 polymer ?
#
loop_
_entity_poly.entity_id
_entity_poly.type
_entity_poly.pdbx_seq_one_letter_code
_entity_poly.pdbx_strand_id
1 'polypeptide(L)'
;MAIKLKLRNKKGEFKTYYQEFVPYRKRLDYLKEEAEITDEYEKFVQQLPVDNNGKPIIPTAEYTDYELKLANFRAEFVANLFDDKAVTKDAILDGMEPSDATDEIMNIIMYDVLGYKKEDEDEEAPK
;
A
#
# COMPACT_ATOMS: atom_id res chain seq x y z
N MET A 1 -9.90 -15.83 -6.15
CA MET A 1 -8.87 -15.48 -7.14
C MET A 1 -7.56 -15.20 -6.47
N ALA A 2 -6.49 -15.59 -7.13
CA ALA A 2 -5.16 -15.42 -6.54
C ALA A 2 -4.64 -13.99 -6.71
N ILE A 3 -3.95 -13.51 -5.69
CA ILE A 3 -3.15 -12.31 -5.83
C ILE A 3 -1.90 -12.66 -6.61
N LYS A 4 -1.53 -11.81 -7.55
CA LYS A 4 -0.30 -11.99 -8.33
C LYS A 4 0.65 -10.86 -8.05
N LEU A 5 1.93 -11.18 -7.92
CA LEU A 5 2.95 -10.15 -7.72
C LEU A 5 4.21 -10.57 -8.48
N LYS A 6 4.60 -9.77 -9.45
CA LYS A 6 5.78 -10.04 -10.26
C LYS A 6 6.94 -9.21 -9.75
N LEU A 7 8.01 -9.87 -9.37
CA LEU A 7 9.19 -9.23 -8.79
C LEU A 7 10.45 -9.60 -9.56
N ARG A 8 11.34 -8.63 -9.70
CA ARG A 8 12.65 -8.84 -10.29
C ARG A 8 13.64 -9.16 -9.17
N ASN A 9 14.39 -10.25 -9.33
CA ASN A 9 15.38 -10.64 -8.32
C ASN A 9 16.71 -9.95 -8.57
N LYS A 10 17.69 -10.23 -7.71
CA LYS A 10 19.02 -9.61 -7.81
C LYS A 10 19.79 -10.00 -9.06
N LYS A 11 19.41 -11.11 -9.68
CA LYS A 11 20.03 -11.56 -10.93
C LYS A 11 19.39 -10.94 -12.16
N GLY A 12 18.34 -10.13 -11.96
CA GLY A 12 17.64 -9.49 -13.07
C GLY A 12 16.52 -10.35 -13.66
N GLU A 13 16.19 -11.44 -13.03
CA GLU A 13 15.14 -12.34 -13.51
C GLU A 13 13.83 -12.02 -12.83
N PHE A 14 12.71 -12.14 -13.58
CA PHE A 14 11.38 -11.91 -13.03
C PHE A 14 10.74 -13.21 -12.61
N LYS A 15 10.03 -13.16 -11.50
CA LYS A 15 9.25 -14.29 -11.03
C LYS A 15 7.89 -13.78 -10.53
N THR A 16 6.83 -14.49 -10.89
CA THR A 16 5.49 -14.15 -10.43
C THR A 16 5.13 -15.04 -9.24
N TYR A 17 4.71 -14.38 -8.17
CA TYR A 17 4.26 -15.05 -6.95
C TYR A 17 2.76 -14.98 -6.87
N TYR A 18 2.15 -15.99 -6.28
CA TYR A 18 0.69 -16.10 -6.18
C TYR A 18 0.29 -16.35 -4.74
N GLN A 19 -0.82 -15.76 -4.33
CA GLN A 19 -1.43 -16.06 -3.04
C GLN A 19 -2.92 -16.32 -3.26
N GLU A 20 -3.37 -17.53 -2.94
CA GLU A 20 -4.74 -17.96 -3.23
C GLU A 20 -5.75 -17.37 -2.26
N PHE A 21 -5.42 -17.31 -0.99
CA PHE A 21 -6.39 -16.96 0.03
C PHE A 21 -5.85 -15.85 0.94
N VAL A 22 -6.69 -14.83 1.16
CA VAL A 22 -6.39 -13.75 2.11
C VAL A 22 -7.51 -13.76 3.14
N PRO A 23 -7.21 -14.06 4.42
CA PRO A 23 -8.28 -14.10 5.41
C PRO A 23 -8.83 -12.71 5.71
N TYR A 24 -10.10 -12.67 6.08
CA TYR A 24 -10.79 -11.43 6.42
C TYR A 24 -10.05 -10.61 7.50
N ARG A 25 -9.35 -11.29 8.40
CA ARG A 25 -8.55 -10.62 9.43
C ARG A 25 -7.56 -9.64 8.86
N LYS A 26 -7.02 -9.90 7.67
CA LYS A 26 -6.06 -8.99 7.05
C LYS A 26 -6.67 -7.64 6.73
N ARG A 27 -7.95 -7.61 6.35
CA ARG A 27 -8.65 -6.34 6.15
C ARG A 27 -8.70 -5.54 7.44
N LEU A 28 -9.03 -6.19 8.53
CA LEU A 28 -9.13 -5.53 9.83
C LEU A 28 -7.76 -5.04 10.31
N ASP A 29 -6.74 -5.86 10.13
CA ASP A 29 -5.37 -5.48 10.50
C ASP A 29 -4.90 -4.27 9.70
N TYR A 30 -5.18 -4.25 8.40
CA TYR A 30 -4.78 -3.14 7.56
C TYR A 30 -5.44 -1.84 7.99
N LEU A 31 -6.76 -1.89 8.22
CA LEU A 31 -7.51 -0.69 8.63
C LEU A 31 -6.97 -0.13 9.94
N LYS A 32 -6.66 -1.01 10.88
CA LYS A 32 -6.15 -0.59 12.18
C LYS A 32 -4.76 0.05 12.05
N GLU A 33 -3.87 -0.60 11.33
CA GLU A 33 -2.48 -0.12 11.23
C GLU A 33 -2.39 1.16 10.41
N GLU A 34 -3.14 1.25 9.32
CA GLU A 34 -3.16 2.49 8.54
C GLU A 34 -3.72 3.64 9.34
N ALA A 35 -4.80 3.39 10.10
CA ALA A 35 -5.41 4.42 10.93
C ALA A 35 -4.43 4.95 11.98
N GLU A 36 -3.62 4.07 12.55
CA GLU A 36 -2.63 4.49 13.54
C GLU A 36 -1.57 5.41 12.93
N ILE A 37 -1.12 5.08 11.73
CA ILE A 37 -0.12 5.91 11.06
C ILE A 37 -0.70 7.26 10.66
N THR A 38 -1.89 7.27 10.08
CA THR A 38 -2.51 8.51 9.62
C THR A 38 -2.93 9.40 10.79
N ASP A 39 -3.43 8.81 11.87
CA ASP A 39 -3.85 9.56 13.05
C ASP A 39 -2.67 10.28 13.71
N GLU A 40 -1.53 9.61 13.79
CA GLU A 40 -0.32 10.20 14.34
C GLU A 40 0.10 11.43 13.53
N TYR A 41 0.05 11.30 12.20
CA TYR A 41 0.40 12.41 11.32
C TYR A 41 -0.61 13.55 11.43
N GLU A 42 -1.91 13.24 11.49
CA GLU A 42 -2.96 14.25 11.61
C GLU A 42 -2.84 15.02 12.90
N LYS A 43 -2.51 14.37 14.01
CA LYS A 43 -2.29 15.04 15.27
C LYS A 43 -1.11 16.00 15.20
N PHE A 44 -0.05 15.60 14.50
CA PHE A 44 1.08 16.49 14.28
C PHE A 44 0.66 17.72 13.47
N VAL A 45 -0.09 17.50 12.37
CA VAL A 45 -0.52 18.59 11.50
C VAL A 45 -1.41 19.59 12.24
N GLN A 46 -2.27 19.11 13.14
CA GLN A 46 -3.18 19.98 13.90
C GLN A 46 -2.44 20.96 14.80
N GLN A 47 -1.19 20.71 15.14
CA GLN A 47 -0.40 21.59 15.99
C GLN A 47 0.41 22.61 15.22
N LEU A 48 0.37 22.56 13.90
CA LEU A 48 1.18 23.43 13.06
C LEU A 48 0.53 24.79 12.86
N PRO A 49 1.34 25.84 12.60
CA PRO A 49 0.77 27.13 12.20
C PRO A 49 0.10 27.03 10.85
N VAL A 50 -0.85 27.93 10.61
CA VAL A 50 -1.60 27.95 9.36
C VAL A 50 -1.19 29.15 8.52
N ASP A 51 -1.42 29.04 7.20
CA ASP A 51 -1.16 30.14 6.28
C ASP A 51 -2.36 31.08 6.21
N ASN A 52 -2.31 32.06 5.29
CA ASN A 52 -3.37 33.03 5.15
C ASN A 52 -4.71 32.43 4.73
N ASN A 53 -4.69 31.23 4.17
CA ASN A 53 -5.90 30.54 3.76
C ASN A 53 -6.39 29.54 4.80
N GLY A 54 -5.76 29.50 5.97
CA GLY A 54 -6.14 28.59 7.04
C GLY A 54 -5.61 27.18 6.86
N LYS A 55 -4.67 26.96 5.94
CA LYS A 55 -4.09 25.64 5.71
C LYS A 55 -2.82 25.45 6.52
N PRO A 56 -2.59 24.25 7.07
CA PRO A 56 -1.38 23.99 7.85
C PRO A 56 -0.12 24.17 6.99
N ILE A 57 0.91 24.74 7.58
CA ILE A 57 2.21 24.86 6.95
C ILE A 57 3.01 23.64 7.35
N ILE A 58 3.08 22.65 6.46
CA ILE A 58 3.68 21.35 6.75
C ILE A 58 5.14 21.34 6.31
N PRO A 59 6.10 21.11 7.25
CA PRO A 59 7.50 20.99 6.84
C PRO A 59 7.71 19.81 5.90
N THR A 60 8.54 20.00 4.89
CA THR A 60 8.79 18.98 3.88
C THR A 60 9.33 17.68 4.48
N ALA A 61 10.24 17.81 5.47
CA ALA A 61 10.85 16.63 6.09
C ALA A 61 9.81 15.73 6.75
N GLU A 62 8.88 16.33 7.50
CA GLU A 62 7.85 15.57 8.21
C GLU A 62 6.84 14.94 7.24
N TYR A 63 6.51 15.67 6.18
CA TYR A 63 5.63 15.10 5.16
C TYR A 63 6.29 13.93 4.46
N THR A 64 7.58 14.04 4.13
CA THR A 64 8.32 12.96 3.50
C THR A 64 8.41 11.74 4.42
N ASP A 65 8.66 11.97 5.72
CA ASP A 65 8.68 10.88 6.69
C ASP A 65 7.36 10.13 6.73
N TYR A 66 6.25 10.86 6.68
CA TYR A 66 4.94 10.25 6.68
C TYR A 66 4.74 9.39 5.43
N GLU A 67 5.12 9.92 4.26
CA GLU A 67 4.99 9.17 3.01
C GLU A 67 5.85 7.92 3.00
N LEU A 68 7.08 8.02 3.51
CA LEU A 68 7.97 6.86 3.60
C LEU A 68 7.40 5.81 4.54
N LYS A 69 6.85 6.25 5.66
CA LYS A 69 6.26 5.33 6.63
C LYS A 69 5.10 4.57 6.03
N LEU A 70 4.22 5.27 5.29
CA LEU A 70 3.10 4.62 4.61
C LEU A 70 3.58 3.65 3.54
N ALA A 71 4.55 4.06 2.73
CA ALA A 71 5.06 3.21 1.65
C ALA A 71 5.68 1.94 2.21
N ASN A 72 6.50 2.07 3.24
CA ASN A 72 7.13 0.91 3.88
C ASN A 72 6.10 0.00 4.54
N PHE A 73 5.11 0.57 5.21
CA PHE A 73 4.03 -0.20 5.82
C PHE A 73 3.27 -0.99 4.77
N ARG A 74 2.90 -0.35 3.66
CA ARG A 74 2.13 -1.01 2.62
C ARG A 74 2.91 -2.13 1.94
N ALA A 75 4.19 -1.90 1.68
CA ALA A 75 5.04 -2.95 1.09
C ALA A 75 5.17 -4.15 2.02
N GLU A 76 5.38 -3.88 3.30
CA GLU A 76 5.49 -4.96 4.27
C GLU A 76 4.17 -5.70 4.44
N PHE A 77 3.06 -4.96 4.44
CA PHE A 77 1.73 -5.56 4.56
C PHE A 77 1.46 -6.51 3.39
N VAL A 78 1.74 -6.05 2.17
CA VAL A 78 1.53 -6.88 0.99
C VAL A 78 2.45 -8.10 1.01
N ALA A 79 3.71 -7.92 1.42
CA ALA A 79 4.64 -9.05 1.53
C ALA A 79 4.09 -10.12 2.47
N ASN A 80 3.52 -9.70 3.59
CA ASN A 80 3.00 -10.62 4.60
C ASN A 80 1.71 -11.32 4.20
N LEU A 81 1.10 -10.94 3.08
CA LEU A 81 -0.05 -11.66 2.56
C LEU A 81 0.35 -13.00 1.93
N PHE A 82 1.60 -13.12 1.52
CA PHE A 82 2.08 -14.29 0.79
C PHE A 82 2.67 -15.31 1.75
N ASP A 83 2.29 -16.58 1.56
CA ASP A 83 2.88 -17.68 2.31
C ASP A 83 4.31 -17.96 1.86
N ASP A 84 4.65 -17.61 0.62
CA ASP A 84 5.99 -17.78 0.08
C ASP A 84 6.94 -16.83 0.78
N LYS A 85 7.95 -17.38 1.46
CA LYS A 85 8.89 -16.61 2.26
C LYS A 85 9.84 -15.76 1.43
N ALA A 86 9.91 -16.00 0.12
CA ALA A 86 10.72 -15.17 -0.76
C ALA A 86 10.09 -13.79 -0.98
N VAL A 87 8.79 -13.65 -0.71
CA VAL A 87 8.11 -12.36 -0.85
C VAL A 87 8.26 -11.60 0.45
N THR A 88 9.25 -10.71 0.48
CA THR A 88 9.56 -9.89 1.65
C THR A 88 9.36 -8.41 1.29
N LYS A 89 9.35 -7.55 2.30
CA LYS A 89 9.30 -6.11 2.06
C LYS A 89 10.43 -5.68 1.13
N ASP A 90 11.64 -6.13 1.42
CA ASP A 90 12.80 -5.74 0.61
C ASP A 90 12.71 -6.28 -0.81
N ALA A 91 12.19 -7.49 -0.99
CA ALA A 91 11.98 -8.03 -2.33
C ALA A 91 11.03 -7.16 -3.14
N ILE A 92 9.99 -6.64 -2.50
CA ILE A 92 9.04 -5.73 -3.15
C ILE A 92 9.71 -4.39 -3.45
N LEU A 93 10.39 -3.80 -2.46
CA LEU A 93 11.00 -2.49 -2.63
C LEU A 93 12.07 -2.50 -3.73
N ASP A 94 12.82 -3.59 -3.83
CA ASP A 94 13.91 -3.69 -4.79
C ASP A 94 13.50 -4.33 -6.12
N GLY A 95 12.38 -5.02 -6.15
CA GLY A 95 11.97 -5.82 -7.30
C GLY A 95 10.88 -5.23 -8.18
N MET A 96 10.40 -4.03 -7.87
CA MET A 96 9.37 -3.35 -8.67
C MET A 96 9.86 -1.99 -9.13
N GLU A 97 9.41 -1.59 -10.31
CA GLU A 97 9.75 -0.26 -10.82
C GLU A 97 8.84 0.80 -10.20
N PRO A 98 9.37 2.03 -10.00
CA PRO A 98 8.56 3.09 -9.38
C PRO A 98 7.28 3.40 -10.15
N SER A 99 7.30 3.26 -11.47
CA SER A 99 6.12 3.58 -12.30
C SER A 99 4.96 2.63 -12.02
N ASP A 100 5.25 1.40 -11.56
CA ASP A 100 4.22 0.38 -11.38
C ASP A 100 3.91 0.09 -9.91
N ALA A 101 4.90 0.29 -9.04
CA ALA A 101 4.82 -0.20 -7.66
C ALA A 101 3.64 0.36 -6.89
N THR A 102 3.44 1.68 -6.95
CA THR A 102 2.38 2.31 -6.17
C THR A 102 1.02 1.78 -6.57
N ASP A 103 0.75 1.71 -7.88
CA ASP A 103 -0.55 1.26 -8.36
C ASP A 103 -0.77 -0.22 -8.06
N GLU A 104 0.24 -1.06 -8.27
CA GLU A 104 0.06 -2.49 -8.01
C GLU A 104 -0.14 -2.79 -6.54
N ILE A 105 0.62 -2.15 -5.67
CA ILE A 105 0.47 -2.34 -4.24
C ILE A 105 -0.91 -1.87 -3.77
N MET A 106 -1.33 -0.69 -4.23
CA MET A 106 -2.64 -0.16 -3.84
C MET A 106 -3.78 -0.98 -4.40
N ASN A 107 -3.63 -1.52 -5.61
CA ASN A 107 -4.66 -2.39 -6.18
C ASN A 107 -4.82 -3.67 -5.36
N ILE A 108 -3.72 -4.27 -4.93
CA ILE A 108 -3.79 -5.45 -4.06
C ILE A 108 -4.52 -5.10 -2.77
N ILE A 109 -4.17 -3.97 -2.16
CA ILE A 109 -4.78 -3.56 -0.90
C ILE A 109 -6.27 -3.29 -1.09
N MET A 110 -6.64 -2.50 -2.10
CA MET A 110 -8.03 -2.10 -2.28
C MET A 110 -8.93 -3.26 -2.69
N TYR A 111 -8.48 -4.07 -3.63
CA TYR A 111 -9.36 -5.10 -4.18
C TYR A 111 -9.22 -6.44 -3.48
N ASP A 112 -8.01 -6.84 -3.13
CA ASP A 112 -7.78 -8.17 -2.56
C ASP A 112 -7.82 -8.18 -1.04
N VAL A 113 -7.49 -7.07 -0.38
CA VAL A 113 -7.51 -6.99 1.08
C VAL A 113 -8.79 -6.33 1.56
N LEU A 114 -9.12 -5.14 1.04
CA LEU A 114 -10.30 -4.40 1.48
C LEU A 114 -11.58 -4.86 0.81
N GLY A 115 -11.46 -5.58 -0.30
CA GLY A 115 -12.62 -6.18 -0.93
C GLY A 115 -13.46 -5.26 -1.81
N TYR A 116 -12.93 -4.13 -2.23
CA TYR A 116 -13.64 -3.23 -3.12
C TYR A 116 -13.71 -3.83 -4.52
N LYS A 117 -14.76 -3.50 -5.26
CA LYS A 117 -14.91 -3.96 -6.63
C LYS A 117 -14.34 -2.93 -7.58
N LYS A 118 -13.77 -3.42 -8.69
CA LYS A 118 -13.21 -2.53 -9.69
C LYS A 118 -14.31 -1.79 -10.43
N GLU A 119 -14.11 -0.50 -10.64
CA GLU A 119 -15.12 0.35 -11.27
C GLU A 119 -15.43 -0.04 -12.71
N ASP A 120 -14.42 -0.43 -13.47
CA ASP A 120 -14.66 -0.79 -14.87
C ASP A 120 -15.58 -1.98 -15.00
N GLU A 121 -15.60 -2.88 -14.04
CA GLU A 121 -16.56 -3.98 -14.05
C GLU A 121 -17.98 -3.48 -13.85
N ASP A 122 -18.13 -2.49 -12.96
CA ASP A 122 -19.43 -1.89 -12.69
C ASP A 122 -19.93 -1.05 -13.84
N GLU A 123 -19.02 -0.35 -14.49
CA GLU A 123 -19.37 0.52 -15.61
C GLU A 123 -19.91 -0.25 -16.79
N GLU A 124 -19.43 -1.45 -16.99
CA GLU A 124 -19.85 -2.25 -18.12
C GLU A 124 -21.16 -2.98 -17.87
N ALA A 125 -21.47 -3.22 -16.63
CA ALA A 125 -22.64 -4.02 -16.28
C ALA A 125 -23.95 -3.43 -16.80
N PRO A 126 -24.20 -2.14 -16.67
CA PRO A 126 -25.51 -1.62 -17.10
C PRO A 126 -25.64 -1.41 -18.58
N LYS A 127 -24.63 -1.65 -19.33
CA LYS A 127 -24.68 -1.46 -20.77
C LYS A 127 -25.01 -2.73 -21.50
#